data_bc4edfdf638b67d2a745c2f4e24a3ab1
#
_entry.id   bc4edfdf638b67d2a745c2f4e24a3ab1
#
_cell.length_a   1.000
_cell.length_b   1.000
_cell.length_c   1.000
_cell.angle_alpha   90.00
_cell.angle_beta   90.00
_cell.angle_gamma   90.00
#
_symmetry.space_group_name_H-M   'P 1'
#
loop_
_entity.id
_entity.type
_entity.pdbx_description
1 polymer ?
#
loop_
_entity_poly.entity_id
_entity_poly.type
_entity_poly.pdbx_seq_one_letter_code
_entity_poly.pdbx_strand_id
1 'polypeptide(L)'
;MPSAIAQPGFHIPTVDIGPYLSDPSSTEAKHVVEAVRRACTTSGFFQLVGHGIDPAIRDAMFAGSKALFDLPFEQKKALRRGKNRGYETFGSQALQDGTLPDLKEGYYIGTDAVAFEEGTSYRPFTDPNVWPAEHQLPAAVFRDPMNRYYARVEALSRTVMDIIAAALGRGPDVFAAMKKEPVAASIRLLHYPPQEATDSEQQLGAGAHTDFGWTTLLLTDGHPGLEVLNQATGEWVPVPPERDAYVVNVGDMLQQITAGRFKSNVHRVRNLGAVHRYSVPYFFDGCLDAKLARLDGKDDGRVLTVEEHMLERFATTYGRGEVKD
;
A
#
# COMPACT_ATOMS: atom_id res chain seq x y z
N MET A 1 13.45 32.29 -29.29
CA MET A 1 13.78 31.43 -28.14
C MET A 1 12.46 30.93 -27.60
N PRO A 2 12.11 29.63 -27.68
CA PRO A 2 10.90 29.13 -27.04
C PRO A 2 11.13 29.21 -25.52
N SER A 3 10.17 29.87 -24.82
CA SER A 3 10.13 29.94 -23.37
C SER A 3 10.12 28.53 -22.78
N ALA A 4 11.14 28.21 -21.97
CA ALA A 4 11.15 26.98 -21.20
C ALA A 4 9.95 27.01 -20.26
N ILE A 5 8.97 26.17 -20.54
CA ILE A 5 7.87 25.91 -19.59
C ILE A 5 8.55 25.31 -18.36
N ALA A 6 8.54 26.06 -17.26
CA ALA A 6 9.03 25.60 -15.98
C ALA A 6 8.32 24.27 -15.67
N GLN A 7 9.07 23.20 -15.53
CA GLN A 7 8.52 21.92 -15.07
C GLN A 7 7.91 22.17 -13.68
N PRO A 8 6.65 21.77 -13.42
CA PRO A 8 6.08 21.94 -12.10
C PRO A 8 7.00 21.23 -11.10
N GLY A 9 7.39 21.94 -10.02
CA GLY A 9 8.24 21.39 -8.98
C GLY A 9 7.69 20.06 -8.45
N PHE A 10 8.53 19.18 -7.96
CA PHE A 10 8.14 17.93 -7.34
C PHE A 10 7.19 18.21 -6.17
N HIS A 11 5.97 17.74 -6.27
CA HIS A 11 4.96 17.84 -5.21
C HIS A 11 4.00 16.65 -5.28
N ILE A 12 3.29 16.41 -4.19
CA ILE A 12 2.29 15.34 -4.08
C ILE A 12 0.91 16.03 -4.09
N PRO A 13 0.19 16.00 -5.23
CA PRO A 13 -1.07 16.71 -5.36
C PRO A 13 -2.19 16.02 -4.60
N THR A 14 -3.19 16.78 -4.13
CA THR A 14 -4.47 16.26 -3.69
C THR A 14 -5.43 16.22 -4.87
N VAL A 15 -6.07 15.07 -5.10
CA VAL A 15 -7.00 14.81 -6.20
C VAL A 15 -8.35 14.40 -5.61
N ASP A 16 -9.39 15.18 -5.88
CA ASP A 16 -10.77 14.82 -5.57
C ASP A 16 -11.32 13.93 -6.68
N ILE A 17 -11.64 12.67 -6.35
CA ILE A 17 -12.21 11.71 -7.31
C ILE A 17 -13.75 11.70 -7.32
N GLY A 18 -14.41 12.51 -6.51
CA GLY A 18 -15.88 12.61 -6.45
C GLY A 18 -16.52 12.81 -7.82
N PRO A 19 -16.01 13.71 -8.68
CA PRO A 19 -16.52 13.87 -10.04
C PRO A 19 -16.46 12.59 -10.89
N TYR A 20 -15.37 11.82 -10.78
CA TYR A 20 -15.23 10.55 -11.50
C TYR A 20 -16.20 9.49 -10.97
N LEU A 21 -16.45 9.45 -9.67
CA LEU A 21 -17.42 8.53 -9.07
C LEU A 21 -18.86 8.87 -9.47
N SER A 22 -19.16 10.16 -9.69
CA SER A 22 -20.49 10.62 -10.06
C SER A 22 -20.80 10.38 -11.54
N ASP A 23 -19.88 10.73 -12.43
CA ASP A 23 -19.98 10.50 -13.88
C ASP A 23 -18.58 10.40 -14.51
N PRO A 24 -18.06 9.18 -14.76
CA PRO A 24 -16.76 8.98 -15.38
C PRO A 24 -16.60 9.59 -16.78
N SER A 25 -17.71 9.93 -17.46
CA SER A 25 -17.70 10.51 -18.80
C SER A 25 -17.64 12.04 -18.81
N SER A 26 -17.88 12.68 -17.67
CA SER A 26 -17.93 14.14 -17.51
C SER A 26 -16.60 14.84 -17.82
N THR A 27 -16.67 16.14 -18.06
CA THR A 27 -15.47 16.98 -18.22
C THR A 27 -14.65 17.03 -16.94
N GLU A 28 -15.32 17.10 -15.80
CA GLU A 28 -14.72 17.12 -14.47
C GLU A 28 -13.96 15.80 -14.19
N ALA A 29 -14.53 14.66 -14.57
CA ALA A 29 -13.86 13.36 -14.49
C ALA A 29 -12.59 13.30 -15.37
N LYS A 30 -12.60 13.92 -16.55
CA LYS A 30 -11.39 14.04 -17.39
C LYS A 30 -10.29 14.86 -16.71
N HIS A 31 -10.64 15.89 -15.94
CA HIS A 31 -9.66 16.65 -15.14
C HIS A 31 -9.07 15.79 -14.02
N VAL A 32 -9.87 14.93 -13.37
CA VAL A 32 -9.37 13.94 -12.39
C VAL A 32 -8.36 13.00 -13.04
N VAL A 33 -8.70 12.41 -14.18
CA VAL A 33 -7.82 11.49 -14.93
C VAL A 33 -6.49 12.17 -15.29
N GLU A 34 -6.54 13.43 -15.75
CA GLU A 34 -5.35 14.20 -16.10
C GLU A 34 -4.48 14.54 -14.86
N ALA A 35 -5.11 14.85 -13.73
CA ALA A 35 -4.40 15.09 -12.47
C ALA A 35 -3.67 13.81 -12.00
N VAL A 36 -4.34 12.66 -12.03
CA VAL A 36 -3.74 11.35 -11.70
C VAL A 36 -2.61 11.01 -12.68
N ARG A 37 -2.82 11.25 -14.00
CA ARG A 37 -1.77 11.04 -15.01
C ARG A 37 -0.50 11.83 -14.68
N ARG A 38 -0.64 13.11 -14.35
CA ARG A 38 0.49 13.98 -13.98
C ARG A 38 1.18 13.47 -12.73
N ALA A 39 0.44 13.13 -11.68
CA ALA A 39 0.99 12.60 -10.44
C ALA A 39 1.79 11.31 -10.68
N CYS A 40 1.20 10.34 -11.38
CA CYS A 40 1.86 9.05 -11.68
C CYS A 40 3.11 9.20 -12.56
N THR A 41 3.17 10.21 -13.44
CA THR A 41 4.34 10.45 -14.32
C THR A 41 5.44 11.29 -13.67
N THR A 42 5.16 11.97 -12.54
CA THR A 42 6.11 12.84 -11.83
C THR A 42 6.59 12.20 -10.53
N SER A 43 5.84 12.38 -9.45
CA SER A 43 6.19 11.83 -8.14
C SER A 43 5.83 10.35 -7.99
N GLY A 44 4.86 9.84 -8.75
CA GLY A 44 4.27 8.52 -8.52
C GLY A 44 3.31 8.47 -7.34
N PHE A 45 3.03 9.64 -6.71
CA PHE A 45 2.24 9.78 -5.50
C PHE A 45 1.18 10.86 -5.65
N PHE A 46 0.03 10.67 -5.02
CA PHE A 46 -1.01 11.70 -4.84
C PHE A 46 -1.86 11.40 -3.60
N GLN A 47 -2.44 12.44 -3.02
CA GLN A 47 -3.48 12.28 -2.01
C GLN A 47 -4.83 12.22 -2.71
N LEU A 48 -5.69 11.32 -2.27
CA LEU A 48 -7.00 11.05 -2.87
C LEU A 48 -8.09 11.38 -1.86
N VAL A 49 -8.96 12.29 -2.22
CA VAL A 49 -10.15 12.70 -1.45
C VAL A 49 -11.43 12.46 -2.26
N GLY A 50 -12.61 12.68 -1.65
CA GLY A 50 -13.88 12.45 -2.35
C GLY A 50 -14.20 10.99 -2.61
N HIS A 51 -13.54 10.06 -1.90
CA HIS A 51 -13.57 8.60 -2.12
C HIS A 51 -14.86 7.90 -1.64
N GLY A 52 -15.72 8.58 -0.90
CA GLY A 52 -17.03 8.05 -0.48
C GLY A 52 -17.00 6.95 0.60
N ILE A 53 -15.83 6.62 1.19
CA ILE A 53 -15.78 5.68 2.32
C ILE A 53 -16.19 6.42 3.60
N ASP A 54 -17.24 5.90 4.25
CA ASP A 54 -17.81 6.48 5.45
C ASP A 54 -16.73 6.66 6.56
N PRO A 55 -16.62 7.84 7.18
CA PRO A 55 -15.74 8.08 8.32
C PRO A 55 -15.91 7.04 9.45
N ALA A 56 -17.14 6.61 9.73
CA ALA A 56 -17.41 5.62 10.78
C ALA A 56 -16.72 4.26 10.51
N ILE A 57 -16.57 3.86 9.23
CA ILE A 57 -15.85 2.62 8.85
C ILE A 57 -14.37 2.78 9.14
N ARG A 58 -13.78 3.93 8.80
CA ARG A 58 -12.36 4.23 9.02
C ARG A 58 -12.04 4.36 10.50
N ASP A 59 -12.90 5.04 11.27
CA ASP A 59 -12.74 5.20 12.72
C ASP A 59 -12.84 3.85 13.44
N ALA A 60 -13.80 3.00 13.08
CA ALA A 60 -13.93 1.66 13.65
C ALA A 60 -12.69 0.77 13.30
N MET A 61 -12.14 0.90 12.12
CA MET A 61 -10.91 0.21 11.72
C MET A 61 -9.71 0.68 12.56
N PHE A 62 -9.51 1.99 12.77
CA PHE A 62 -8.43 2.48 13.64
C PHE A 62 -8.64 2.10 15.11
N ALA A 63 -9.87 2.14 15.60
CA ALA A 63 -10.17 1.69 16.95
C ALA A 63 -9.84 0.20 17.13
N GLY A 64 -10.21 -0.65 16.17
CA GLY A 64 -9.86 -2.08 16.18
C GLY A 64 -8.36 -2.32 16.07
N SER A 65 -7.67 -1.56 15.21
CA SER A 65 -6.21 -1.62 15.08
C SER A 65 -5.52 -1.29 16.42
N LYS A 66 -5.95 -0.20 17.08
CA LYS A 66 -5.42 0.16 18.38
C LYS A 66 -5.69 -0.94 19.42
N ALA A 67 -6.91 -1.46 19.49
CA ALA A 67 -7.26 -2.53 20.41
C ALA A 67 -6.42 -3.81 20.21
N LEU A 68 -6.07 -4.15 18.97
CA LEU A 68 -5.16 -5.26 18.66
C LEU A 68 -3.77 -4.99 19.21
N PHE A 69 -3.18 -3.82 18.93
CA PHE A 69 -1.81 -3.51 19.36
C PHE A 69 -1.69 -3.26 20.88
N ASP A 70 -2.79 -2.93 21.56
CA ASP A 70 -2.85 -2.84 23.03
C ASP A 70 -2.89 -4.23 23.73
N LEU A 71 -3.08 -5.34 22.98
CA LEU A 71 -2.99 -6.69 23.56
C LEU A 71 -1.59 -6.96 24.12
N PRO A 72 -1.48 -7.78 25.20
CA PRO A 72 -0.21 -8.25 25.72
C PRO A 72 0.66 -8.88 24.62
N PHE A 73 1.98 -8.65 24.68
CA PHE A 73 2.92 -9.10 23.65
C PHE A 73 2.79 -10.60 23.32
N GLU A 74 2.70 -11.47 24.33
CA GLU A 74 2.56 -12.92 24.10
C GLU A 74 1.25 -13.29 23.37
N GLN A 75 0.18 -12.55 23.60
CA GLN A 75 -1.08 -12.76 22.87
C GLN A 75 -0.93 -12.32 21.40
N LYS A 76 -0.28 -11.18 21.15
CA LYS A 76 0.01 -10.74 19.78
C LYS A 76 0.92 -11.72 19.06
N LYS A 77 1.99 -12.17 19.74
CA LYS A 77 2.97 -13.13 19.19
C LYS A 77 2.31 -14.46 18.79
N ALA A 78 1.34 -14.94 19.57
CA ALA A 78 0.58 -16.15 19.24
C ALA A 78 -0.26 -16.03 17.96
N LEU A 79 -0.54 -14.79 17.48
CA LEU A 79 -1.25 -14.51 16.22
C LEU A 79 -0.31 -14.48 15.01
N ARG A 80 0.97 -14.77 15.17
CA ARG A 80 1.92 -14.83 14.05
C ARG A 80 1.62 -16.05 13.17
N ARG A 81 1.48 -15.83 11.85
CA ARG A 81 1.33 -16.91 10.89
C ARG A 81 2.05 -16.59 9.57
N GLY A 82 3.19 -17.22 9.36
CA GLY A 82 3.96 -17.02 8.13
C GLY A 82 4.45 -15.58 7.93
N LYS A 83 4.76 -15.22 6.69
CA LYS A 83 5.38 -13.91 6.35
C LYS A 83 4.36 -12.81 5.97
N ASN A 84 3.11 -13.19 5.69
CA ASN A 84 2.10 -12.27 5.13
C ASN A 84 0.70 -12.41 5.74
N ARG A 85 0.60 -12.99 6.93
CA ARG A 85 -0.65 -13.08 7.72
C ARG A 85 -0.34 -12.97 9.20
N GLY A 86 -1.24 -12.29 9.92
CA GLY A 86 -1.14 -12.13 11.36
C GLY A 86 -0.06 -11.15 11.79
N TYR A 87 0.41 -11.32 13.00
CA TYR A 87 1.26 -10.36 13.70
C TYR A 87 2.72 -10.39 13.28
N GLU A 88 3.31 -9.22 13.12
CA GLU A 88 4.74 -8.98 12.94
C GLU A 88 5.30 -8.17 14.11
N THR A 89 6.37 -8.66 14.71
CA THR A 89 7.01 -8.02 15.85
C THR A 89 7.84 -6.80 15.45
N PHE A 90 8.12 -5.91 16.41
CA PHE A 90 9.08 -4.83 16.24
C PHE A 90 10.42 -5.36 15.72
N GLY A 91 11.04 -4.61 14.82
CA GLY A 91 12.35 -4.94 14.30
C GLY A 91 12.42 -6.20 13.42
N SER A 92 11.27 -6.76 13.01
CA SER A 92 11.22 -7.91 12.12
C SER A 92 11.64 -7.58 10.68
N GLN A 93 11.80 -6.31 10.35
CA GLN A 93 12.22 -5.81 9.04
C GLN A 93 13.34 -4.80 9.16
N ALA A 94 14.23 -4.78 8.16
CA ALA A 94 15.19 -3.73 7.90
C ALA A 94 15.11 -3.42 6.40
N LEU A 95 14.27 -2.46 6.03
CA LEU A 95 14.02 -2.14 4.62
C LEU A 95 15.17 -1.38 3.96
N GLN A 96 16.01 -0.72 4.76
CA GLN A 96 17.12 0.08 4.29
C GLN A 96 18.45 -0.42 4.86
N ASP A 97 19.45 -0.62 4.00
CA ASP A 97 20.80 -1.01 4.42
C ASP A 97 21.45 0.11 5.24
N GLY A 98 22.14 -0.24 6.31
CA GLY A 98 22.88 0.70 7.18
C GLY A 98 22.00 1.45 8.19
N THR A 99 20.71 1.12 8.30
CA THR A 99 19.84 1.60 9.37
C THR A 99 19.60 0.53 10.43
N LEU A 100 19.10 0.95 11.59
CA LEU A 100 18.54 0.02 12.57
C LEU A 100 17.29 -0.66 12.02
N PRO A 101 16.88 -1.82 12.55
CA PRO A 101 15.62 -2.44 12.17
C PRO A 101 14.43 -1.47 12.34
N ASP A 102 13.47 -1.55 11.44
CA ASP A 102 12.32 -0.64 11.42
C ASP A 102 11.55 -0.67 12.76
N LEU A 103 11.31 0.51 13.33
CA LEU A 103 10.62 0.65 14.61
C LEU A 103 9.10 0.69 14.38
N LYS A 104 8.56 -0.45 14.03
CA LYS A 104 7.13 -0.69 13.88
C LYS A 104 6.77 -2.12 14.21
N GLU A 105 5.55 -2.32 14.64
CA GLU A 105 4.88 -3.61 14.62
C GLU A 105 3.75 -3.61 13.60
N GLY A 106 3.37 -4.78 13.10
CA GLY A 106 2.39 -4.89 12.04
C GLY A 106 1.41 -6.04 12.23
N TYR A 107 0.32 -5.99 11.46
CA TYR A 107 -0.63 -7.09 11.37
C TYR A 107 -1.22 -7.19 9.97
N TYR A 108 -1.00 -8.32 9.30
CA TYR A 108 -1.52 -8.55 7.94
C TYR A 108 -2.89 -9.23 7.94
N ILE A 109 -3.80 -8.68 7.13
CA ILE A 109 -5.09 -9.26 6.80
C ILE A 109 -5.19 -9.24 5.27
N GLY A 110 -5.28 -10.40 4.66
CA GLY A 110 -5.43 -10.55 3.22
C GLY A 110 -6.85 -10.82 2.80
N THR A 111 -7.04 -11.07 1.52
CA THR A 111 -8.27 -11.65 1.01
C THR A 111 -8.60 -12.89 1.83
N ASP A 112 -9.77 -12.95 2.45
CA ASP A 112 -10.22 -14.19 3.10
C ASP A 112 -10.23 -15.26 2.02
N ALA A 113 -9.40 -16.27 2.20
CA ALA A 113 -9.20 -17.29 1.19
C ALA A 113 -10.57 -17.73 0.68
N VAL A 114 -10.84 -17.45 -0.58
CA VAL A 114 -11.82 -18.25 -1.31
C VAL A 114 -11.42 -19.67 -0.97
N ALA A 115 -12.31 -20.42 -0.33
CA ALA A 115 -12.03 -21.78 0.09
C ALA A 115 -11.44 -22.46 -1.13
N PHE A 116 -10.13 -22.73 -1.11
CA PHE A 116 -9.50 -23.47 -2.18
C PHE A 116 -10.24 -24.77 -2.24
N GLU A 117 -10.70 -25.15 -3.43
CA GLU A 117 -11.29 -26.45 -3.62
C GLU A 117 -10.37 -27.50 -3.00
N GLU A 118 -10.93 -28.41 -2.22
CA GLU A 118 -10.21 -29.51 -1.57
C GLU A 118 -9.29 -30.17 -2.61
N GLY A 119 -7.96 -30.12 -2.40
CA GLY A 119 -6.97 -30.66 -3.32
C GLY A 119 -6.17 -29.66 -4.14
N THR A 120 -6.40 -28.34 -4.02
CA THR A 120 -5.51 -27.35 -4.59
C THR A 120 -4.24 -27.21 -3.74
N SER A 121 -3.07 -27.16 -4.41
CA SER A 121 -1.78 -26.97 -3.75
C SER A 121 -1.75 -25.62 -3.03
N TYR A 122 -1.09 -25.58 -1.85
CA TYR A 122 -0.76 -24.32 -1.16
C TYR A 122 -0.14 -23.34 -2.15
N ARG A 123 -0.66 -22.11 -2.12
CA ARG A 123 -0.17 -21.05 -2.97
C ARG A 123 0.28 -19.86 -2.10
N PRO A 124 1.47 -19.28 -2.30
CA PRO A 124 1.91 -18.10 -1.56
C PRO A 124 0.89 -16.97 -1.64
N PHE A 125 0.82 -16.15 -0.60
CA PHE A 125 -0.08 -14.97 -0.48
C PHE A 125 -1.59 -15.28 -0.36
N THR A 126 -1.95 -16.56 -0.25
CA THR A 126 -3.36 -17.00 -0.16
C THR A 126 -3.69 -17.69 1.17
N ASP A 127 -2.85 -17.54 2.18
CA ASP A 127 -3.09 -18.06 3.52
C ASP A 127 -4.39 -17.51 4.12
N PRO A 128 -5.13 -18.33 4.91
CA PRO A 128 -6.26 -17.86 5.69
C PRO A 128 -5.83 -16.77 6.68
N ASN A 129 -6.72 -15.80 6.90
CA ASN A 129 -6.51 -14.79 7.94
C ASN A 129 -6.41 -15.43 9.32
N VAL A 130 -5.62 -14.81 10.18
CA VAL A 130 -5.55 -15.17 11.60
C VAL A 130 -6.40 -14.17 12.36
N TRP A 131 -7.22 -14.65 13.29
CA TRP A 131 -8.03 -13.78 14.11
C TRP A 131 -7.81 -14.08 15.59
N PRO A 132 -7.76 -13.06 16.46
CA PRO A 132 -7.79 -13.26 17.91
C PRO A 132 -9.00 -14.08 18.34
N ALA A 133 -8.84 -14.86 19.38
CA ALA A 133 -9.98 -15.55 19.98
C ALA A 133 -10.98 -14.55 20.57
N GLU A 134 -12.28 -14.89 20.58
CA GLU A 134 -13.37 -13.99 21.00
C GLU A 134 -13.17 -13.41 22.40
N HIS A 135 -12.60 -14.19 23.33
CA HIS A 135 -12.31 -13.76 24.70
C HIS A 135 -11.09 -12.83 24.81
N GLN A 136 -10.21 -12.78 23.79
CA GLN A 136 -9.03 -11.89 23.75
C GLN A 136 -9.39 -10.55 23.10
N LEU A 137 -10.10 -10.61 21.97
CA LEU A 137 -10.53 -9.43 21.23
C LEU A 137 -11.80 -9.79 20.46
N PRO A 138 -12.98 -9.31 20.91
CA PRO A 138 -14.25 -9.66 20.28
C PRO A 138 -14.29 -9.34 18.78
N ALA A 139 -14.94 -10.20 18.00
CA ALA A 139 -15.09 -10.02 16.57
C ALA A 139 -15.69 -8.65 16.21
N ALA A 140 -16.68 -8.20 16.97
CA ALA A 140 -17.32 -6.89 16.79
C ALA A 140 -16.35 -5.71 16.96
N VAL A 141 -15.26 -5.88 17.73
CA VAL A 141 -14.25 -4.84 17.98
C VAL A 141 -13.16 -4.85 16.91
N PHE A 142 -12.79 -6.03 16.38
CA PHE A 142 -11.66 -6.16 15.48
C PHE A 142 -12.05 -6.77 14.11
N ARG A 143 -12.38 -8.07 14.04
CA ARG A 143 -12.58 -8.77 12.76
C ARG A 143 -13.64 -8.11 11.89
N ASP A 144 -14.79 -7.77 12.43
CA ASP A 144 -15.90 -7.23 11.65
C ASP A 144 -15.63 -5.81 11.11
N PRO A 145 -15.04 -4.87 11.89
CA PRO A 145 -14.52 -3.60 11.36
C PRO A 145 -13.48 -3.79 10.26
N MET A 146 -12.50 -4.70 10.43
CA MET A 146 -11.47 -4.95 9.43
C MET A 146 -12.06 -5.45 8.12
N ASN A 147 -12.98 -6.42 8.17
CA ASN A 147 -13.61 -6.96 6.97
C ASN A 147 -14.45 -5.90 6.25
N ARG A 148 -15.18 -5.05 7.00
CA ARG A 148 -15.93 -3.93 6.41
C ARG A 148 -15.02 -2.91 5.73
N TYR A 149 -13.93 -2.54 6.38
CA TYR A 149 -12.96 -1.62 5.83
C TYR A 149 -12.28 -2.23 4.58
N TYR A 150 -11.84 -3.49 4.67
CA TYR A 150 -11.20 -4.20 3.56
C TYR A 150 -12.08 -4.18 2.30
N ALA A 151 -13.35 -4.54 2.40
CA ALA A 151 -14.25 -4.54 1.25
C ALA A 151 -14.42 -3.14 0.62
N ARG A 152 -14.39 -2.07 1.42
CA ARG A 152 -14.52 -0.71 0.91
C ARG A 152 -13.24 -0.20 0.23
N VAL A 153 -12.09 -0.46 0.82
CA VAL A 153 -10.81 -0.03 0.22
C VAL A 153 -10.47 -0.86 -1.02
N GLU A 154 -10.86 -2.14 -1.07
CA GLU A 154 -10.73 -2.96 -2.26
C GLU A 154 -11.56 -2.39 -3.42
N ALA A 155 -12.82 -2.05 -3.20
CA ALA A 155 -13.67 -1.42 -4.21
C ALA A 155 -13.08 -0.08 -4.68
N LEU A 156 -12.57 0.75 -3.76
CA LEU A 156 -11.88 1.98 -4.09
C LEU A 156 -10.63 1.73 -4.93
N SER A 157 -9.83 0.73 -4.58
CA SER A 157 -8.62 0.36 -5.32
C SER A 157 -8.93 -0.02 -6.78
N ARG A 158 -10.00 -0.78 -7.01
CA ARG A 158 -10.46 -1.14 -8.36
C ARG A 158 -10.86 0.11 -9.16
N THR A 159 -11.54 1.07 -8.53
CA THR A 159 -11.85 2.37 -9.15
C THR A 159 -10.59 3.17 -9.48
N VAL A 160 -9.61 3.21 -8.57
CA VAL A 160 -8.31 3.87 -8.82
C VAL A 160 -7.60 3.22 -10.01
N MET A 161 -7.66 1.90 -10.16
CA MET A 161 -7.11 1.22 -11.34
C MET A 161 -7.81 1.64 -12.64
N ASP A 162 -9.13 1.86 -12.63
CA ASP A 162 -9.87 2.35 -13.81
C ASP A 162 -9.46 3.79 -14.17
N ILE A 163 -9.30 4.65 -13.18
CA ILE A 163 -8.76 6.01 -13.38
C ILE A 163 -7.33 5.95 -13.96
N ILE A 164 -6.48 5.05 -13.45
CA ILE A 164 -5.12 4.83 -13.94
C ILE A 164 -5.11 4.31 -15.38
N ALA A 165 -6.02 3.38 -15.73
CA ALA A 165 -6.19 2.92 -17.11
C ALA A 165 -6.55 4.08 -18.05
N ALA A 166 -7.51 4.91 -17.66
CA ALA A 166 -7.88 6.13 -18.39
C ALA A 166 -6.70 7.12 -18.50
N ALA A 167 -5.92 7.28 -17.42
CA ALA A 167 -4.71 8.13 -17.39
C ALA A 167 -3.60 7.62 -18.34
N LEU A 168 -3.58 6.33 -18.65
CA LEU A 168 -2.71 5.73 -19.68
C LEU A 168 -3.27 5.92 -21.10
N GLY A 169 -4.49 6.47 -21.26
CA GLY A 169 -5.20 6.55 -22.52
C GLY A 169 -5.76 5.19 -22.97
N ARG A 170 -6.08 4.31 -22.03
CA ARG A 170 -6.59 2.95 -22.26
C ARG A 170 -7.99 2.79 -21.65
N GLY A 171 -8.74 1.80 -22.13
CA GLY A 171 -10.00 1.39 -21.49
C GLY A 171 -9.75 0.60 -20.19
N PRO A 172 -10.81 0.42 -19.35
CA PRO A 172 -10.71 -0.27 -18.06
C PRO A 172 -10.27 -1.74 -18.19
N ASP A 173 -10.49 -2.34 -19.35
CA ASP A 173 -10.14 -3.74 -19.62
C ASP A 173 -8.63 -3.99 -19.77
N VAL A 174 -7.83 -2.93 -19.89
CA VAL A 174 -6.37 -3.07 -19.98
C VAL A 174 -5.79 -3.83 -18.78
N PHE A 175 -6.45 -3.76 -17.63
CA PHE A 175 -6.09 -4.45 -16.40
C PHE A 175 -7.02 -5.63 -16.04
N ALA A 176 -7.84 -6.12 -16.99
CA ALA A 176 -8.79 -7.20 -16.72
C ALA A 176 -8.12 -8.46 -16.16
N ALA A 177 -6.98 -8.85 -16.74
CA ALA A 177 -6.22 -10.01 -16.25
C ALA A 177 -5.77 -9.86 -14.79
N MET A 178 -5.41 -8.65 -14.37
CA MET A 178 -4.95 -8.33 -13.02
C MET A 178 -6.09 -8.27 -12.01
N LYS A 179 -7.28 -7.84 -12.47
CA LYS A 179 -8.50 -7.76 -11.65
C LYS A 179 -9.29 -9.07 -11.58
N LYS A 180 -8.81 -10.13 -12.25
CA LYS A 180 -9.47 -11.44 -12.26
C LYS A 180 -9.32 -12.12 -10.90
N GLU A 181 -10.45 -12.57 -10.35
CA GLU A 181 -10.46 -13.31 -9.08
C GLU A 181 -9.87 -14.73 -9.21
N PRO A 182 -9.24 -15.26 -8.16
CA PRO A 182 -8.91 -14.56 -6.90
C PRO A 182 -7.75 -13.59 -7.07
N VAL A 183 -7.81 -12.44 -6.41
CA VAL A 183 -6.71 -11.48 -6.36
C VAL A 183 -5.89 -11.62 -5.07
N ALA A 184 -4.59 -11.46 -5.15
CA ALA A 184 -3.76 -11.21 -3.99
C ALA A 184 -3.88 -9.73 -3.62
N ALA A 185 -4.37 -9.47 -2.41
CA ALA A 185 -4.45 -8.16 -1.84
C ALA A 185 -4.42 -8.25 -0.30
N SER A 186 -3.98 -7.20 0.35
CA SER A 186 -3.93 -7.17 1.82
C SER A 186 -4.00 -5.75 2.38
N ILE A 187 -4.58 -5.61 3.57
CA ILE A 187 -4.29 -4.49 4.45
C ILE A 187 -3.19 -4.89 5.43
N ARG A 188 -2.33 -3.95 5.75
CA ARG A 188 -1.34 -4.10 6.81
C ARG A 188 -1.58 -3.01 7.85
N LEU A 189 -2.10 -3.40 9.01
CA LEU A 189 -2.17 -2.51 10.15
C LEU A 189 -0.74 -2.25 10.62
N LEU A 190 -0.37 -0.99 10.80
CA LEU A 190 0.97 -0.58 11.25
C LEU A 190 0.83 0.32 12.47
N HIS A 191 1.61 0.02 13.49
CA HIS A 191 1.76 0.82 14.70
C HIS A 191 3.22 1.22 14.87
N TYR A 192 3.43 2.51 15.02
CA TYR A 192 4.71 3.14 15.29
C TYR A 192 4.67 3.73 16.70
N PRO A 193 5.52 3.29 17.64
CA PRO A 193 5.55 3.84 18.99
C PRO A 193 6.10 5.27 18.98
N PRO A 194 5.87 6.04 20.05
CA PRO A 194 6.53 7.32 20.24
C PRO A 194 8.05 7.20 20.14
N GLN A 195 8.69 8.16 19.50
CA GLN A 195 10.12 8.25 19.35
C GLN A 195 10.61 9.62 19.89
N GLU A 196 11.65 9.63 20.72
CA GLU A 196 12.24 10.89 21.16
C GLU A 196 13.01 11.56 20.02
N ALA A 197 13.00 12.88 19.96
CA ALA A 197 13.65 13.66 18.91
C ALA A 197 15.20 13.47 18.85
N THR A 198 15.77 12.88 19.90
CA THR A 198 17.19 12.53 20.00
C THR A 198 17.57 11.22 19.35
N ASP A 199 16.58 10.42 18.93
CA ASP A 199 16.83 9.16 18.28
C ASP A 199 17.49 9.38 16.92
N SER A 200 18.50 8.57 16.65
CA SER A 200 19.39 8.73 15.51
C SER A 200 18.63 8.76 14.18
N GLU A 201 19.19 9.44 13.18
CA GLU A 201 18.70 9.37 11.80
C GLU A 201 18.67 7.92 11.24
N GLN A 202 19.33 7.00 11.93
CA GLN A 202 19.36 5.58 11.60
C GLN A 202 18.13 4.81 12.07
N GLN A 203 17.33 5.34 13.03
CA GLN A 203 16.11 4.71 13.50
C GLN A 203 14.91 5.23 12.70
N LEU A 204 14.41 4.42 11.78
CA LEU A 204 13.25 4.73 10.97
C LEU A 204 12.03 3.93 11.42
N GLY A 205 10.84 4.49 11.23
CA GLY A 205 9.59 3.76 11.36
C GLY A 205 9.44 2.72 10.24
N ALA A 206 9.77 3.13 9.02
CA ALA A 206 9.96 2.24 7.87
C ALA A 206 11.11 2.78 7.02
N GLY A 207 12.09 1.95 6.72
CA GLY A 207 13.23 2.29 5.87
C GLY A 207 12.82 2.62 4.43
N ALA A 208 13.72 3.24 3.68
CA ALA A 208 13.49 3.62 2.30
C ALA A 208 13.25 2.39 1.39
N HIS A 209 12.12 2.37 0.69
CA HIS A 209 11.70 1.27 -0.18
C HIS A 209 10.75 1.73 -1.28
N THR A 210 10.48 0.86 -2.23
CA THR A 210 9.36 0.94 -3.18
C THR A 210 8.36 -0.17 -2.87
N ASP A 211 7.08 0.02 -3.21
CA ASP A 211 6.06 -1.01 -3.09
C ASP A 211 6.11 -1.99 -4.27
N PHE A 212 5.87 -3.26 -4.00
CA PHE A 212 6.06 -4.34 -4.99
C PHE A 212 4.92 -4.44 -6.00
N GLY A 213 3.69 -4.17 -5.55
CA GLY A 213 2.45 -4.42 -6.27
C GLY A 213 2.12 -3.41 -7.37
N TRP A 214 0.83 -3.26 -7.62
CA TRP A 214 0.29 -2.32 -8.59
C TRP A 214 0.16 -0.92 -8.02
N THR A 215 -0.62 -0.80 -6.96
CA THR A 215 -0.89 0.44 -6.25
C THR A 215 -1.04 0.16 -4.78
N THR A 216 -0.65 1.13 -3.97
CA THR A 216 -0.93 1.16 -2.54
C THR A 216 -1.88 2.30 -2.24
N LEU A 217 -2.90 2.03 -1.43
CA LEU A 217 -3.80 3.03 -0.86
C LEU A 217 -3.54 3.10 0.65
N LEU A 218 -2.80 4.10 1.08
CA LEU A 218 -2.41 4.27 2.47
C LEU A 218 -3.38 5.23 3.19
N LEU A 219 -4.04 4.75 4.23
CA LEU A 219 -4.76 5.59 5.18
C LEU A 219 -3.90 5.82 6.43
N THR A 220 -3.89 7.05 6.95
CA THR A 220 -3.17 7.44 8.17
C THR A 220 -4.13 8.00 9.20
N ASP A 221 -3.72 7.98 10.46
CA ASP A 221 -4.46 8.56 11.58
C ASP A 221 -4.34 10.10 11.70
N GLY A 222 -3.72 10.74 10.69
CA GLY A 222 -3.50 12.18 10.66
C GLY A 222 -2.17 12.63 11.29
N HIS A 223 -1.33 11.69 11.74
CA HIS A 223 0.02 12.04 12.22
C HIS A 223 1.04 12.02 11.07
N PRO A 224 1.99 12.98 11.06
CA PRO A 224 3.03 13.07 10.02
C PRO A 224 4.02 11.89 10.08
N GLY A 225 4.87 11.78 9.07
CA GLY A 225 5.99 10.85 9.06
C GLY A 225 6.28 10.21 7.71
N LEU A 226 5.34 10.19 6.76
CA LEU A 226 5.60 9.71 5.41
C LEU A 226 6.40 10.76 4.63
N GLU A 227 7.49 10.32 3.99
CA GLU A 227 8.34 11.14 3.13
C GLU A 227 8.60 10.41 1.80
N VAL A 228 8.59 11.14 0.70
CA VAL A 228 8.84 10.63 -0.66
C VAL A 228 10.12 11.27 -1.20
N LEU A 229 10.97 10.47 -1.81
CA LEU A 229 12.24 10.94 -2.36
C LEU A 229 12.03 11.71 -3.66
N ASN A 230 12.45 12.96 -3.71
CA ASN A 230 12.65 13.64 -4.99
C ASN A 230 13.96 13.14 -5.61
N GLN A 231 13.87 12.19 -6.53
CA GLN A 231 15.04 11.56 -7.14
C GLN A 231 15.91 12.54 -7.94
N ALA A 232 15.37 13.68 -8.37
CA ALA A 232 16.13 14.69 -9.12
C ALA A 232 17.04 15.53 -8.23
N THR A 233 16.63 15.80 -6.97
CA THR A 233 17.37 16.63 -6.02
C THR A 233 17.99 15.83 -4.88
N GLY A 234 17.55 14.58 -4.66
CA GLY A 234 17.92 13.77 -3.50
C GLY A 234 17.23 14.18 -2.19
N GLU A 235 16.29 15.11 -2.24
CA GLU A 235 15.58 15.62 -1.06
C GLU A 235 14.37 14.74 -0.71
N TRP A 236 14.13 14.55 0.59
CA TRP A 236 12.93 13.92 1.12
C TRP A 236 11.81 14.95 1.26
N VAL A 237 10.70 14.73 0.57
CA VAL A 237 9.53 15.61 0.58
C VAL A 237 8.47 15.01 1.49
N PRO A 238 8.10 15.70 2.59
CA PRO A 238 7.06 15.18 3.49
C PRO A 238 5.70 15.20 2.80
N VAL A 239 4.91 14.15 3.04
CA VAL A 239 3.51 14.10 2.66
C VAL A 239 2.69 14.73 3.78
N PRO A 240 1.93 15.80 3.50
CA PRO A 240 1.07 16.42 4.51
C PRO A 240 0.09 15.38 5.07
N PRO A 241 -0.04 15.25 6.40
CA PRO A 241 -1.00 14.32 6.97
C PRO A 241 -2.43 14.85 6.82
N GLU A 242 -3.25 14.13 6.10
CA GLU A 242 -4.68 14.39 5.97
C GLU A 242 -5.47 13.16 6.40
N ARG A 243 -6.21 13.27 7.51
CA ARG A 243 -6.94 12.14 8.10
C ARG A 243 -7.99 11.52 7.17
N ASP A 244 -8.57 12.34 6.29
CA ASP A 244 -9.65 11.95 5.40
C ASP A 244 -9.19 11.66 3.96
N ALA A 245 -7.87 11.66 3.73
CA ALA A 245 -7.29 11.35 2.43
C ALA A 245 -6.55 10.01 2.44
N TYR A 246 -6.63 9.29 1.31
CA TYR A 246 -5.70 8.20 1.05
C TYR A 246 -4.46 8.76 0.34
N VAL A 247 -3.27 8.38 0.79
CA VAL A 247 -2.08 8.53 -0.04
C VAL A 247 -2.02 7.35 -0.99
N VAL A 248 -2.04 7.63 -2.29
CA VAL A 248 -1.97 6.61 -3.33
C VAL A 248 -0.60 6.67 -3.99
N ASN A 249 0.04 5.53 -4.14
CA ASN A 249 1.29 5.43 -4.89
C ASN A 249 1.30 4.27 -5.89
N VAL A 250 2.07 4.48 -6.94
CA VAL A 250 2.39 3.49 -7.97
C VAL A 250 3.39 2.50 -7.41
N GLY A 251 3.16 1.21 -7.63
CA GLY A 251 4.09 0.14 -7.29
C GLY A 251 4.94 -0.33 -8.47
N ASP A 252 5.89 -1.22 -8.19
CA ASP A 252 6.90 -1.68 -9.15
C ASP A 252 6.29 -2.41 -10.35
N MET A 253 5.23 -3.21 -10.13
CA MET A 253 4.54 -3.90 -11.23
C MET A 253 3.93 -2.91 -12.22
N LEU A 254 3.24 -1.87 -11.73
CA LEU A 254 2.65 -0.85 -12.60
C LEU A 254 3.73 -0.04 -13.33
N GLN A 255 4.85 0.27 -12.67
CA GLN A 255 6.00 0.88 -13.34
C GLN A 255 6.55 -0.02 -14.44
N GLN A 256 6.72 -1.30 -14.18
CA GLN A 256 7.26 -2.27 -15.16
C GLN A 256 6.38 -2.35 -16.40
N ILE A 257 5.07 -2.59 -16.26
CA ILE A 257 4.17 -2.74 -17.41
C ILE A 257 4.00 -1.46 -18.20
N THR A 258 4.16 -0.29 -17.55
CA THR A 258 4.12 1.03 -18.23
C THR A 258 5.48 1.46 -18.78
N ALA A 259 6.47 0.55 -18.77
CA ALA A 259 7.83 0.83 -19.24
C ALA A 259 8.47 2.05 -18.56
N GLY A 260 8.21 2.23 -17.26
CA GLY A 260 8.70 3.36 -16.48
C GLY A 260 8.00 4.69 -16.75
N ARG A 261 6.90 4.70 -17.52
CA ARG A 261 6.09 5.91 -17.73
C ARG A 261 5.44 6.39 -16.43
N PHE A 262 4.87 5.47 -15.65
CA PHE A 262 4.42 5.72 -14.29
C PHE A 262 5.54 5.30 -13.32
N LYS A 263 5.73 6.09 -12.28
CA LYS A 263 6.90 6.00 -11.42
C LYS A 263 6.57 5.30 -10.10
N SER A 264 7.20 4.15 -9.85
CA SER A 264 7.31 3.63 -8.48
C SER A 264 8.42 4.41 -7.79
N ASN A 265 8.08 5.16 -6.74
CA ASN A 265 9.04 6.05 -6.13
C ASN A 265 9.39 5.61 -4.71
N VAL A 266 10.64 5.88 -4.32
CA VAL A 266 11.18 5.55 -3.01
C VAL A 266 10.52 6.43 -1.96
N HIS A 267 10.06 5.79 -0.89
CA HIS A 267 9.46 6.46 0.26
C HIS A 267 9.89 5.82 1.56
N ARG A 268 9.74 6.56 2.66
CA ARG A 268 10.10 6.11 4.00
C ARG A 268 9.14 6.67 5.05
N VAL A 269 9.19 6.14 6.27
CA VAL A 269 8.45 6.68 7.42
C VAL A 269 9.44 7.05 8.52
N ARG A 270 9.33 8.31 8.99
CA ARG A 270 9.99 8.80 10.20
C ARG A 270 8.92 9.11 11.25
N ASN A 271 8.93 8.38 12.36
CA ASN A 271 8.04 8.71 13.48
C ASN A 271 8.74 9.70 14.40
N LEU A 272 8.60 10.98 14.13
CA LEU A 272 9.27 12.08 14.88
C LEU A 272 8.36 12.68 15.97
N GLY A 273 7.41 11.91 16.47
CA GLY A 273 6.41 12.40 17.41
C GLY A 273 6.46 11.71 18.77
N ALA A 274 6.09 12.46 19.81
CA ALA A 274 5.88 11.92 21.16
C ALA A 274 4.56 11.12 21.30
N VAL A 275 3.94 10.75 20.18
CA VAL A 275 2.63 10.07 20.14
C VAL A 275 2.71 8.79 19.30
N HIS A 276 1.84 7.85 19.61
CA HIS A 276 1.63 6.68 18.78
C HIS A 276 1.07 7.09 17.43
N ARG A 277 1.59 6.52 16.34
CA ARG A 277 1.11 6.71 14.98
C ARG A 277 0.57 5.40 14.43
N TYR A 278 -0.57 5.46 13.76
CA TYR A 278 -1.17 4.32 13.09
C TYR A 278 -1.32 4.59 11.60
N SER A 279 -1.04 3.59 10.78
CA SER A 279 -1.33 3.67 9.35
C SER A 279 -1.74 2.31 8.79
N VAL A 280 -2.50 2.34 7.71
CA VAL A 280 -3.05 1.13 7.11
C VAL A 280 -2.93 1.21 5.60
N PRO A 281 -1.81 0.74 5.02
CA PRO A 281 -1.72 0.52 3.59
C PRO A 281 -2.61 -0.66 3.17
N TYR A 282 -3.32 -0.47 2.06
CA TYR A 282 -3.92 -1.53 1.28
C TYR A 282 -3.05 -1.77 0.05
N PHE A 283 -2.51 -2.96 -0.07
CA PHE A 283 -1.72 -3.40 -1.21
C PHE A 283 -2.61 -4.18 -2.18
N PHE A 284 -2.66 -3.77 -3.43
CA PHE A 284 -3.29 -4.52 -4.50
C PHE A 284 -2.21 -5.12 -5.38
N ASP A 285 -2.02 -6.43 -5.30
CA ASP A 285 -1.02 -7.16 -6.08
C ASP A 285 -1.66 -7.82 -7.32
N GLY A 286 -2.96 -8.11 -7.27
CA GLY A 286 -3.74 -8.62 -8.39
C GLY A 286 -3.76 -10.15 -8.51
N CYS A 287 -4.26 -10.65 -9.64
CA CYS A 287 -4.33 -12.09 -9.94
C CYS A 287 -2.90 -12.65 -10.07
N LEU A 288 -2.56 -13.64 -9.27
CA LEU A 288 -1.21 -14.23 -9.21
C LEU A 288 -0.75 -14.84 -10.56
N ASP A 289 -1.68 -15.30 -11.41
CA ASP A 289 -1.37 -15.85 -12.74
C ASP A 289 -1.21 -14.78 -13.83
N ALA A 290 -1.57 -13.54 -13.53
CA ALA A 290 -1.52 -12.49 -14.53
C ALA A 290 -0.05 -12.19 -14.90
N LYS A 291 0.20 -12.02 -16.19
CA LYS A 291 1.53 -11.71 -16.73
C LYS A 291 1.80 -10.21 -16.69
N LEU A 292 2.98 -9.85 -16.26
CA LEU A 292 3.48 -8.46 -16.21
C LEU A 292 4.06 -8.02 -17.56
N ALA A 293 3.33 -8.30 -18.65
CA ALA A 293 3.73 -7.91 -19.99
C ALA A 293 3.63 -6.38 -20.16
N ARG A 294 4.61 -5.80 -20.86
CA ARG A 294 4.63 -4.36 -21.14
C ARG A 294 3.49 -3.95 -22.07
N LEU A 295 2.84 -2.84 -21.76
CA LEU A 295 1.71 -2.32 -22.55
C LEU A 295 2.13 -1.78 -23.93
N ASP A 296 3.43 -1.55 -24.16
CA ASP A 296 3.99 -1.15 -25.45
C ASP A 296 4.38 -2.36 -26.34
N GLY A 297 4.23 -3.58 -25.82
CA GLY A 297 4.55 -4.83 -26.53
C GLY A 297 6.05 -5.07 -26.75
N LYS A 298 6.91 -4.33 -26.05
CA LYS A 298 8.38 -4.42 -26.18
C LYS A 298 9.00 -5.14 -24.99
N ASP A 299 8.53 -6.35 -24.73
CA ASP A 299 9.15 -7.20 -23.71
C ASP A 299 10.53 -7.67 -24.20
N ASP A 300 11.56 -7.45 -23.39
CA ASP A 300 12.96 -7.71 -23.67
C ASP A 300 13.52 -8.90 -22.88
N GLY A 301 12.68 -9.88 -22.59
CA GLY A 301 13.07 -11.06 -21.83
C GLY A 301 11.91 -11.88 -21.33
N ARG A 302 12.13 -12.58 -20.21
CA ARG A 302 11.09 -13.38 -19.55
C ARG A 302 10.03 -12.46 -18.94
N VAL A 303 8.79 -12.64 -19.34
CA VAL A 303 7.63 -11.98 -18.73
C VAL A 303 7.22 -12.77 -17.49
N LEU A 304 7.42 -12.17 -16.31
CA LEU A 304 7.04 -12.76 -15.03
C LEU A 304 5.52 -12.74 -14.84
N THR A 305 5.01 -13.68 -14.07
CA THR A 305 3.68 -13.56 -13.46
C THR A 305 3.75 -12.67 -12.22
N VAL A 306 2.60 -12.23 -11.72
CA VAL A 306 2.49 -11.52 -10.44
C VAL A 306 3.11 -12.35 -9.32
N GLU A 307 2.81 -13.65 -9.23
CA GLU A 307 3.38 -14.55 -8.22
C GLU A 307 4.90 -14.60 -8.28
N GLU A 308 5.47 -14.82 -9.46
CA GLU A 308 6.93 -14.87 -9.65
C GLU A 308 7.59 -13.56 -9.20
N HIS A 309 7.05 -12.42 -9.61
CA HIS A 309 7.55 -11.11 -9.20
C HIS A 309 7.49 -10.93 -7.67
N MET A 310 6.34 -11.25 -7.06
CA MET A 310 6.18 -11.14 -5.61
C MET A 310 7.17 -12.02 -4.86
N LEU A 311 7.37 -13.27 -5.30
CA LEU A 311 8.34 -14.19 -4.67
C LEU A 311 9.77 -13.66 -4.78
N GLU A 312 10.18 -13.13 -5.93
CA GLU A 312 11.51 -12.54 -6.12
C GLU A 312 11.70 -11.31 -5.21
N ARG A 313 10.69 -10.43 -5.11
CA ARG A 313 10.75 -9.26 -4.22
C ARG A 313 10.78 -9.66 -2.74
N PHE A 314 9.96 -10.63 -2.33
CA PHE A 314 10.00 -11.14 -0.95
C PHE A 314 11.34 -11.77 -0.58
N ALA A 315 11.95 -12.56 -1.48
CA ALA A 315 13.26 -13.15 -1.25
C ALA A 315 14.35 -12.09 -1.05
N THR A 316 14.32 -11.00 -1.81
CA THR A 316 15.32 -9.92 -1.71
C THR A 316 15.10 -9.03 -0.48
N THR A 317 13.87 -8.85 -0.03
CA THR A 317 13.52 -7.95 1.09
C THR A 317 13.55 -8.65 2.44
N TYR A 318 12.98 -9.86 2.53
CA TYR A 318 12.83 -10.60 3.79
C TYR A 318 13.92 -11.68 3.99
N GLY A 319 14.60 -12.11 2.92
CA GLY A 319 15.73 -13.05 3.01
C GLY A 319 16.99 -12.48 3.68
N ARG A 320 17.07 -11.15 3.84
CA ARG A 320 18.17 -10.46 4.53
C ARG A 320 17.99 -10.36 6.04
N GLY A 321 16.81 -10.66 6.56
CA GLY A 321 16.43 -10.47 7.97
C GLY A 321 16.20 -11.75 8.78
N GLU A 322 16.72 -12.91 8.37
CA GLU A 322 16.70 -14.08 9.25
C GLU A 322 17.69 -13.84 10.40
N VAL A 323 17.23 -13.13 11.45
CA VAL A 323 17.82 -13.27 12.78
C VAL A 323 17.59 -14.73 13.15
N LYS A 324 18.65 -15.51 13.19
CA LYS A 324 18.64 -16.88 13.71
C LYS A 324 18.11 -16.81 15.14
N ASP A 325 17.00 -17.50 15.40
CA ASP A 325 16.45 -17.75 16.74
C ASP A 325 17.50 -18.38 17.67
#